data_2c276d33413df5f49b904d8f85f656cf
#
_entry.id   2c276d33413df5f49b904d8f85f656cf
#
_cell.length_a   1.000
_cell.length_b   1.000
_cell.length_c   1.000
_cell.angle_alpha   90.00
_cell.angle_beta   90.00
_cell.angle_gamma   90.00
#
_symmetry.space_group_name_H-M   'P 1'
#
loop_
_entity.id
_entity.type
_entity.pdbx_description
1 polymer ?
#
loop_
_entity_poly.entity_id
_entity_poly.type
_entity_poly.pdbx_seq_one_letter_code
_entity_poly.pdbx_strand_id
1 'polypeptide(L)'
;MKTIFLTSSPFGPLDNSRTVEGFDPMNRLPENLSRFWKKNARCLVISAFPSDIPACIKMRESMEKSIRVNFPDIACLDIWDDRTKDFSAQTLASYDVVFLGGGHVPTENAFFEKIGLRENIQKYNGLVIGISAGTMNAAEVVYAQPELDGEAVDPEYRRFIKGLGLTKINTLPHFQMTGNFMLDGMRLFEDITYGDSYGRQFLVLPDGSYYTSVEGQGTVWGEAYEIADGKMRLICRDAEYLSYGSDGAVL
;
A
#
# COMPACT_ATOMS: atom_id res chain seq x y z
N MET A 1 11.72 11.21 -11.95
CA MET A 1 11.63 9.73 -11.99
C MET A 1 10.77 9.27 -10.84
N LYS A 2 9.83 8.36 -11.09
CA LYS A 2 8.91 7.85 -10.08
C LYS A 2 9.58 6.72 -9.30
N THR A 3 9.58 6.83 -7.98
CA THR A 3 10.02 5.77 -7.06
C THR A 3 8.82 5.32 -6.25
N ILE A 4 8.64 4.02 -6.12
CA ILE A 4 7.46 3.43 -5.48
C ILE A 4 7.90 2.52 -4.34
N PHE A 5 7.27 2.70 -3.17
CA PHE A 5 7.35 1.80 -2.04
C PHE A 5 5.94 1.29 -1.73
N LEU A 6 5.73 0.01 -1.79
CA LEU A 6 4.46 -0.65 -1.46
C LEU A 6 4.65 -1.38 -0.14
N THR A 7 4.13 -0.82 0.93
CA THR A 7 4.34 -1.31 2.30
C THR A 7 3.11 -2.01 2.83
N SER A 8 3.30 -3.02 3.67
CA SER A 8 2.22 -3.57 4.48
C SER A 8 1.83 -2.53 5.54
N SER A 9 2.68 -2.30 6.53
CA SER A 9 2.51 -1.25 7.54
C SER A 9 3.85 -0.53 7.76
N PRO A 10 4.01 0.73 7.32
CA PRO A 10 5.30 1.41 7.41
C PRO A 10 5.62 2.01 8.79
N PHE A 11 4.65 2.06 9.70
CA PHE A 11 4.79 2.66 11.04
C PHE A 11 4.69 1.64 12.18
N GLY A 12 4.95 0.37 11.88
CA GLY A 12 4.89 -0.74 12.82
C GLY A 12 3.69 -1.67 12.58
N PRO A 13 3.70 -2.83 13.22
CA PRO A 13 2.68 -3.85 12.99
C PRO A 13 1.32 -3.45 13.56
N LEU A 14 0.25 -3.78 12.82
CA LEU A 14 -1.12 -3.45 13.24
C LEU A 14 -1.59 -4.28 14.44
N ASP A 15 -1.02 -5.47 14.66
CA ASP A 15 -1.31 -6.33 15.82
C ASP A 15 -0.69 -5.83 17.13
N ASN A 16 0.04 -4.70 17.09
CA ASN A 16 0.75 -4.12 18.22
C ASN A 16 1.76 -5.08 18.89
N SER A 17 2.26 -6.08 18.19
CA SER A 17 3.25 -7.04 18.69
C SER A 17 4.57 -6.35 19.09
N ARG A 18 4.82 -5.14 18.57
CA ARG A 18 5.92 -4.26 18.96
C ARG A 18 5.56 -2.79 18.80
N THR A 19 6.14 -1.94 19.61
CA THR A 19 5.99 -0.48 19.48
C THR A 19 7.09 0.06 18.56
N VAL A 20 6.70 0.90 17.62
CA VAL A 20 7.60 1.57 16.67
C VAL A 20 7.41 3.08 16.78
N GLU A 21 8.52 3.80 16.91
CA GLU A 21 8.53 5.25 16.77
C GLU A 21 9.04 5.60 15.38
N GLY A 22 8.24 6.36 14.60
CA GLY A 22 8.58 6.71 13.23
C GLY A 22 8.30 5.60 12.23
N PHE A 23 9.09 5.56 11.16
CA PHE A 23 9.06 4.46 10.21
C PHE A 23 9.65 3.21 10.83
N ASP A 24 9.05 2.07 10.50
CA ASP A 24 9.50 0.78 10.97
C ASP A 24 10.94 0.49 10.51
N PRO A 25 11.89 0.26 11.44
CA PRO A 25 13.28 -0.01 11.07
C PRO A 25 13.49 -1.39 10.45
N MET A 26 12.48 -2.28 10.49
CA MET A 26 12.59 -3.59 9.85
C MET A 26 12.90 -3.46 8.38
N ASN A 27 13.73 -4.37 7.92
CA ASN A 27 14.15 -4.48 6.53
C ASN A 27 14.71 -3.15 5.95
N ARG A 28 15.25 -2.30 6.84
CA ARG A 28 15.93 -1.05 6.50
C ARG A 28 15.02 -0.02 5.79
N LEU A 29 13.72 0.00 6.13
CA LEU A 29 12.77 0.90 5.47
C LEU A 29 13.18 2.38 5.58
N PRO A 30 13.53 2.94 6.77
CA PRO A 30 13.95 4.34 6.87
C PRO A 30 15.19 4.67 6.03
N GLU A 31 16.19 3.78 6.02
CA GLU A 31 17.43 3.96 5.25
C GLU A 31 17.15 3.90 3.75
N ASN A 32 16.29 3.00 3.29
CA ASN A 32 15.91 2.90 1.89
C ASN A 32 15.08 4.11 1.44
N LEU A 33 14.16 4.60 2.28
CA LEU A 33 13.41 5.83 2.01
C LEU A 33 14.32 7.06 1.94
N SER A 34 15.33 7.17 2.82
CA SER A 34 16.23 8.33 2.89
C SER A 34 16.97 8.60 1.60
N ARG A 35 17.18 7.59 0.75
CA ARG A 35 17.83 7.73 -0.57
C ARG A 35 17.02 8.57 -1.55
N PHE A 36 15.71 8.68 -1.33
CA PHE A 36 14.76 9.35 -2.23
C PHE A 36 14.05 10.52 -1.55
N TRP A 37 14.26 10.69 -0.23
CA TRP A 37 13.62 11.73 0.56
C TRP A 37 14.35 13.06 0.40
N LYS A 38 13.65 14.09 -0.03
CA LYS A 38 14.24 15.41 -0.20
C LYS A 38 14.23 16.19 1.12
N LYS A 39 15.21 17.04 1.29
CA LYS A 39 15.21 18.04 2.38
C LYS A 39 14.02 18.99 2.20
N ASN A 40 13.36 19.36 3.31
CA ASN A 40 12.16 20.20 3.30
C ASN A 40 11.04 19.63 2.41
N ALA A 41 10.90 18.30 2.33
CA ALA A 41 9.92 17.64 1.49
C ALA A 41 8.50 18.09 1.83
N ARG A 42 7.71 18.39 0.81
CA ARG A 42 6.26 18.54 0.94
C ARG A 42 5.63 17.17 0.75
N CYS A 43 4.89 16.74 1.75
CA CYS A 43 4.24 15.44 1.77
C CYS A 43 2.73 15.59 1.63
N LEU A 44 2.11 14.62 1.00
CA LEU A 44 0.66 14.50 0.85
C LEU A 44 0.24 13.10 1.26
N VAL A 45 -0.85 12.96 2.01
CA VAL A 45 -1.55 11.69 2.17
C VAL A 45 -2.91 11.77 1.49
N ILE A 46 -3.26 10.76 0.69
CA ILE A 46 -4.57 10.61 0.07
C ILE A 46 -5.35 9.62 0.92
N SER A 47 -6.53 10.02 1.41
CA SER A 47 -7.28 9.26 2.41
C SER A 47 -7.99 8.05 1.81
N ALA A 48 -8.01 6.94 2.55
CA ALA A 48 -8.83 5.77 2.25
C ALA A 48 -10.27 5.86 2.81
N PHE A 49 -10.56 6.88 3.62
CA PHE A 49 -11.87 7.15 4.22
C PHE A 49 -12.21 8.65 4.14
N PRO A 50 -12.30 9.21 2.91
CA PRO A 50 -12.29 10.66 2.67
C PRO A 50 -13.47 11.42 3.27
N SER A 51 -14.57 10.77 3.56
CA SER A 51 -15.77 11.36 4.16
C SER A 51 -15.72 11.45 5.69
N ASP A 52 -14.86 10.66 6.35
CA ASP A 52 -14.66 10.74 7.81
C ASP A 52 -13.60 11.79 8.15
N ILE A 53 -14.04 13.05 8.16
CA ILE A 53 -13.14 14.18 8.39
C ILE A 53 -12.41 14.13 9.73
N PRO A 54 -13.05 13.77 10.85
CA PRO A 54 -12.35 13.60 12.13
C PRO A 54 -11.24 12.54 12.08
N ALA A 55 -11.50 11.38 11.46
CA ALA A 55 -10.50 10.34 11.28
C ALA A 55 -9.36 10.80 10.36
N CYS A 56 -9.66 11.51 9.27
CA CYS A 56 -8.68 12.10 8.37
C CYS A 56 -7.72 13.04 9.12
N ILE A 57 -8.23 13.92 9.96
CA ILE A 57 -7.41 14.86 10.75
C ILE A 57 -6.49 14.08 11.70
N LYS A 58 -7.04 13.14 12.45
CA LYS A 58 -6.28 12.32 13.40
C LYS A 58 -5.19 11.49 12.70
N MET A 59 -5.51 10.88 11.56
CA MET A 59 -4.55 10.13 10.77
C MET A 59 -3.40 11.02 10.31
N ARG A 60 -3.70 12.19 9.70
CA ARG A 60 -2.69 13.14 9.24
C ARG A 60 -1.75 13.55 10.38
N GLU A 61 -2.30 13.93 11.55
CA GLU A 61 -1.51 14.36 12.71
C GLU A 61 -0.61 13.22 13.24
N SER A 62 -1.14 12.01 13.32
CA SER A 62 -0.37 10.84 13.75
C SER A 62 0.74 10.52 12.75
N MET A 63 0.44 10.52 11.45
CA MET A 63 1.43 10.28 10.41
C MET A 63 2.52 11.35 10.39
N GLU A 64 2.15 12.63 10.51
CA GLU A 64 3.12 13.73 10.55
C GLU A 64 4.09 13.56 11.72
N LYS A 65 3.58 13.22 12.91
CA LYS A 65 4.40 12.93 14.09
C LYS A 65 5.36 11.78 13.82
N SER A 66 4.90 10.68 13.25
CA SER A 66 5.72 9.51 12.94
C SER A 66 6.77 9.83 11.86
N ILE A 67 6.40 10.54 10.80
CA ILE A 67 7.34 10.92 9.72
C ILE A 67 8.47 11.78 10.28
N ARG A 68 8.16 12.75 11.16
CA ARG A 68 9.16 13.67 11.75
C ARG A 68 10.18 13.00 12.64
N VAL A 69 9.95 11.79 13.10
CA VAL A 69 10.96 11.01 13.84
C VAL A 69 12.18 10.73 12.95
N ASN A 70 11.97 10.33 11.71
CA ASN A 70 13.06 10.00 10.76
C ASN A 70 13.41 11.16 9.83
N PHE A 71 12.44 12.01 9.50
CA PHE A 71 12.56 13.14 8.59
C PHE A 71 12.01 14.42 9.24
N PRO A 72 12.76 15.01 10.21
CA PRO A 72 12.24 16.13 11.04
C PRO A 72 12.03 17.41 10.25
N ASP A 73 12.65 17.55 9.09
CA ASP A 73 12.66 18.76 8.27
C ASP A 73 11.60 18.78 7.17
N ILE A 74 10.56 17.89 7.19
CA ILE A 74 9.47 18.01 6.23
C ILE A 74 8.80 19.39 6.34
N ALA A 75 8.48 19.98 5.20
CA ALA A 75 7.81 21.28 5.14
C ALA A 75 6.36 21.20 5.61
N CYS A 76 5.64 20.17 5.17
CA CYS A 76 4.25 19.91 5.56
C CYS A 76 3.87 18.44 5.30
N LEU A 77 2.79 17.99 5.95
CA LEU A 77 1.99 16.86 5.51
C LEU A 77 0.56 17.34 5.30
N ASP A 78 0.15 17.47 4.04
CA ASP A 78 -1.22 17.79 3.65
C ASP A 78 -2.04 16.50 3.48
N ILE A 79 -3.38 16.64 3.45
CA ILE A 79 -4.28 15.52 3.21
C ILE A 79 -5.28 15.85 2.11
N TRP A 80 -5.50 14.91 1.19
CA TRP A 80 -6.63 14.93 0.28
C TRP A 80 -7.76 14.05 0.82
N ASP A 81 -8.91 14.69 1.03
CA ASP A 81 -10.18 14.14 1.47
C ASP A 81 -11.34 14.91 0.85
N ASP A 82 -12.57 14.68 1.26
CA ASP A 82 -13.76 15.33 0.69
C ASP A 82 -13.79 16.86 0.86
N ARG A 83 -12.94 17.45 1.68
CA ARG A 83 -12.77 18.92 1.80
C ARG A 83 -11.89 19.51 0.70
N THR A 84 -11.08 18.72 0.04
CA THR A 84 -10.12 19.17 -0.97
C THR A 84 -10.85 19.66 -2.21
N LYS A 85 -10.44 20.82 -2.71
CA LYS A 85 -11.09 21.47 -3.88
C LYS A 85 -10.31 21.30 -5.18
N ASP A 86 -9.01 21.03 -5.09
CA ASP A 86 -8.13 20.91 -6.25
C ASP A 86 -7.33 19.60 -6.19
N PHE A 87 -7.68 18.69 -7.07
CA PHE A 87 -7.02 17.40 -7.28
C PHE A 87 -6.21 17.37 -8.58
N SER A 88 -5.84 18.52 -9.11
CA SER A 88 -5.15 18.61 -10.39
C SER A 88 -3.76 17.96 -10.37
N ALA A 89 -3.29 17.54 -11.54
CA ALA A 89 -1.93 17.02 -11.71
C ALA A 89 -0.87 18.06 -11.31
N GLN A 90 -1.17 19.36 -11.49
CA GLN A 90 -0.27 20.45 -11.10
C GLN A 90 -0.14 20.54 -9.59
N THR A 91 -1.24 20.46 -8.85
CA THR A 91 -1.23 20.45 -7.38
C THR A 91 -0.55 19.19 -6.86
N LEU A 92 -0.82 18.02 -7.45
CA LEU A 92 -0.13 16.77 -7.09
C LEU A 92 1.39 16.90 -7.31
N ALA A 93 1.82 17.47 -8.41
CA ALA A 93 3.24 17.65 -8.74
C ALA A 93 3.97 18.63 -7.81
N SER A 94 3.26 19.41 -6.98
CA SER A 94 3.87 20.30 -5.99
C SER A 94 4.35 19.56 -4.73
N TYR A 95 4.03 18.28 -4.58
CA TYR A 95 4.48 17.44 -3.48
C TYR A 95 5.68 16.59 -3.91
N ASP A 96 6.59 16.33 -2.98
CA ASP A 96 7.76 15.47 -3.18
C ASP A 96 7.46 14.02 -2.83
N VAL A 97 6.57 13.79 -1.86
CA VAL A 97 6.16 12.49 -1.35
C VAL A 97 4.64 12.39 -1.32
N VAL A 98 4.10 11.33 -1.91
CA VAL A 98 2.66 11.02 -1.89
C VAL A 98 2.45 9.68 -1.20
N PHE A 99 1.67 9.70 -0.12
CA PHE A 99 1.20 8.50 0.55
C PHE A 99 -0.19 8.15 0.01
N LEU A 100 -0.37 6.89 -0.37
CA LEU A 100 -1.67 6.28 -0.59
C LEU A 100 -2.08 5.65 0.73
N GLY A 101 -3.18 6.07 1.31
CA GLY A 101 -3.58 5.72 2.68
C GLY A 101 -3.89 4.25 2.89
N GLY A 102 -4.14 3.87 4.13
CA GLY A 102 -4.63 2.53 4.49
C GLY A 102 -6.09 2.58 4.92
N GLY A 103 -6.84 1.54 4.60
CA GLY A 103 -8.26 1.40 4.94
C GLY A 103 -8.92 0.33 4.07
N HIS A 104 -10.21 0.47 3.80
CA HIS A 104 -10.97 -0.46 2.96
C HIS A 104 -10.66 -0.25 1.47
N VAL A 105 -10.20 -1.28 0.78
CA VAL A 105 -9.69 -1.21 -0.61
C VAL A 105 -10.72 -0.66 -1.58
N PRO A 106 -11.98 -1.14 -1.65
CA PRO A 106 -12.99 -0.60 -2.57
C PRO A 106 -13.34 0.87 -2.29
N THR A 107 -13.41 1.27 -1.01
CA THR A 107 -13.75 2.65 -0.62
C THR A 107 -12.65 3.62 -1.06
N GLU A 108 -11.40 3.29 -0.83
CA GLU A 108 -10.26 4.08 -1.28
C GLU A 108 -10.21 4.16 -2.81
N ASN A 109 -10.41 3.03 -3.50
CA ASN A 109 -10.43 2.96 -4.96
C ASN A 109 -11.49 3.90 -5.56
N ALA A 110 -12.71 3.89 -5.00
CA ALA A 110 -13.78 4.78 -5.43
C ALA A 110 -13.41 6.27 -5.25
N PHE A 111 -12.70 6.61 -4.18
CA PHE A 111 -12.20 7.98 -4.00
C PHE A 111 -11.11 8.31 -5.03
N PHE A 112 -10.18 7.41 -5.30
CA PHE A 112 -9.15 7.61 -6.32
C PHE A 112 -9.77 7.83 -7.72
N GLU A 113 -10.82 7.09 -8.06
CA GLU A 113 -11.57 7.29 -9.30
C GLU A 113 -12.27 8.65 -9.31
N LYS A 114 -12.99 9.01 -8.23
CA LYS A 114 -13.69 10.29 -8.07
C LYS A 114 -12.79 11.50 -8.33
N ILE A 115 -11.54 11.43 -7.85
CA ILE A 115 -10.58 12.55 -7.96
C ILE A 115 -9.68 12.46 -9.21
N GLY A 116 -9.87 11.49 -10.07
CA GLY A 116 -9.05 11.28 -11.27
C GLY A 116 -7.58 10.99 -10.96
N LEU A 117 -7.30 10.33 -9.81
CA LEU A 117 -5.94 10.13 -9.34
C LEU A 117 -5.13 9.28 -10.31
N ARG A 118 -5.74 8.28 -10.97
CA ARG A 118 -5.04 7.38 -11.90
C ARG A 118 -4.30 8.15 -12.98
N GLU A 119 -4.96 9.10 -13.63
CA GLU A 119 -4.38 9.88 -14.73
C GLU A 119 -3.33 10.87 -14.22
N ASN A 120 -3.53 11.41 -13.03
CA ASN A 120 -2.63 12.38 -12.42
C ASN A 120 -1.37 11.73 -11.86
N ILE A 121 -1.50 10.59 -11.17
CA ILE A 121 -0.37 9.89 -10.55
C ILE A 121 0.56 9.27 -11.60
N GLN A 122 0.06 8.96 -12.80
CA GLN A 122 0.92 8.49 -13.90
C GLN A 122 1.94 9.55 -14.35
N LYS A 123 1.58 10.82 -14.25
CA LYS A 123 2.43 11.97 -14.61
C LYS A 123 3.31 12.43 -13.44
N TYR A 124 3.05 11.97 -12.25
CA TYR A 124 3.81 12.33 -11.05
C TYR A 124 5.19 11.67 -11.06
N ASN A 125 6.23 12.43 -10.69
CA ASN A 125 7.64 12.02 -10.72
C ASN A 125 8.31 12.20 -9.34
N GLY A 126 7.64 11.89 -8.27
CA GLY A 126 8.16 11.89 -6.91
C GLY A 126 8.17 10.50 -6.29
N LEU A 127 8.28 10.48 -4.97
CA LEU A 127 8.21 9.29 -4.15
C LEU A 127 6.75 8.95 -3.85
N VAL A 128 6.31 7.74 -4.20
CA VAL A 128 4.98 7.21 -3.85
C VAL A 128 5.14 6.11 -2.82
N ILE A 129 4.40 6.20 -1.72
CA ILE A 129 4.40 5.21 -0.65
C ILE A 129 2.97 4.71 -0.47
N GLY A 130 2.72 3.45 -0.81
CA GLY A 130 1.47 2.76 -0.52
C GLY A 130 1.48 2.20 0.89
N ILE A 131 0.34 2.28 1.57
CA ILE A 131 0.11 1.74 2.91
C ILE A 131 -1.10 0.82 2.84
N SER A 132 -0.96 -0.47 3.12
CA SER A 132 -2.10 -1.39 3.20
C SER A 132 -3.00 -1.32 1.95
N ALA A 133 -4.24 -0.83 2.07
CA ALA A 133 -5.16 -0.64 0.95
C ALA A 133 -4.55 0.20 -0.18
N GLY A 134 -3.80 1.26 0.13
CA GLY A 134 -3.10 2.09 -0.86
C GLY A 134 -2.00 1.31 -1.60
N THR A 135 -1.38 0.34 -0.95
CA THR A 135 -0.46 -0.60 -1.58
C THR A 135 -1.20 -1.49 -2.59
N MET A 136 -2.37 -2.02 -2.21
CA MET A 136 -3.20 -2.85 -3.09
C MET A 136 -3.73 -2.05 -4.28
N ASN A 137 -4.23 -0.84 -4.04
CA ASN A 137 -4.77 0.07 -5.07
C ASN A 137 -3.70 0.62 -6.03
N ALA A 138 -2.41 0.47 -5.72
CA ALA A 138 -1.32 0.82 -6.64
C ALA A 138 -1.28 -0.06 -7.89
N ALA A 139 -1.83 -1.27 -7.85
CA ALA A 139 -1.86 -2.21 -8.97
C ALA A 139 -2.67 -1.69 -10.18
N GLU A 140 -2.40 -2.21 -11.36
CA GLU A 140 -3.20 -1.95 -12.56
C GLU A 140 -4.59 -2.60 -12.47
N VAL A 141 -4.61 -3.87 -12.06
CA VAL A 141 -5.80 -4.61 -11.67
C VAL A 141 -5.62 -4.95 -10.19
N VAL A 142 -6.47 -4.41 -9.36
CA VAL A 142 -6.43 -4.62 -7.91
C VAL A 142 -7.20 -5.87 -7.57
N TYR A 143 -6.61 -6.76 -6.80
CA TYR A 143 -7.37 -7.78 -6.09
C TYR A 143 -7.89 -7.18 -4.78
N ALA A 144 -9.16 -6.80 -4.77
CA ALA A 144 -9.88 -6.37 -3.58
C ALA A 144 -10.28 -7.63 -2.79
N GLN A 145 -9.33 -8.14 -1.98
CA GLN A 145 -9.62 -9.26 -1.09
C GLN A 145 -10.77 -8.86 -0.16
N PRO A 146 -11.81 -9.69 0.03
CA PRO A 146 -12.88 -9.39 0.97
C PRO A 146 -12.35 -9.19 2.38
N GLU A 147 -12.85 -8.16 3.10
CA GLU A 147 -12.41 -7.85 4.45
C GLU A 147 -13.54 -7.49 5.42
N LEU A 148 -14.70 -7.07 4.90
CA LEU A 148 -15.86 -6.74 5.72
C LEU A 148 -16.92 -7.86 5.69
N ASP A 149 -17.67 -7.97 6.80
CA ASP A 149 -18.75 -8.95 6.92
C ASP A 149 -19.73 -8.86 5.73
N GLY A 150 -19.99 -9.98 5.10
CA GLY A 150 -20.85 -10.11 3.94
C GLY A 150 -20.14 -10.05 2.59
N GLU A 151 -18.94 -9.48 2.48
CA GLU A 151 -18.27 -9.30 1.19
C GLU A 151 -17.84 -10.63 0.54
N ALA A 152 -17.51 -11.62 1.35
CA ALA A 152 -17.06 -12.89 0.82
C ALA A 152 -18.19 -13.70 0.17
N VAL A 153 -19.45 -13.46 0.59
CA VAL A 153 -20.64 -14.16 0.13
C VAL A 153 -21.54 -13.32 -0.78
N ASP A 154 -21.27 -12.01 -0.92
CA ASP A 154 -22.03 -11.14 -1.82
C ASP A 154 -21.68 -11.45 -3.29
N PRO A 155 -22.63 -11.91 -4.11
CA PRO A 155 -22.39 -12.20 -5.53
C PRO A 155 -22.07 -10.96 -6.36
N GLU A 156 -22.40 -9.76 -5.87
CA GLU A 156 -22.10 -8.49 -6.53
C GLU A 156 -20.74 -7.91 -6.11
N TYR A 157 -20.07 -8.47 -5.12
CA TYR A 157 -18.74 -8.01 -4.69
C TYR A 157 -17.69 -8.23 -5.75
N ARG A 158 -17.07 -7.14 -6.20
CA ARG A 158 -16.06 -7.17 -7.27
C ARG A 158 -14.68 -7.39 -6.70
N ARG A 159 -14.19 -8.61 -6.71
CA ARG A 159 -12.84 -8.97 -6.24
C ARG A 159 -11.71 -8.40 -7.10
N PHE A 160 -11.99 -8.07 -8.35
CA PHE A 160 -11.01 -7.47 -9.25
C PHE A 160 -11.54 -6.16 -9.79
N ILE A 161 -10.84 -5.07 -9.45
CA ILE A 161 -11.21 -3.71 -9.82
C ILE A 161 -10.04 -2.99 -10.50
N LYS A 162 -10.32 -1.89 -11.20
CA LYS A 162 -9.30 -1.10 -11.87
C LYS A 162 -8.58 -0.23 -10.84
N GLY A 163 -7.23 -0.37 -10.73
CA GLY A 163 -6.42 0.43 -9.80
C GLY A 163 -5.64 1.55 -10.47
N LEU A 164 -4.62 2.05 -9.79
CA LEU A 164 -3.82 3.20 -10.24
C LEU A 164 -2.86 2.87 -11.39
N GLY A 165 -2.50 1.60 -11.60
CA GLY A 165 -1.57 1.19 -12.65
C GLY A 165 -0.12 1.62 -12.41
N LEU A 166 0.28 1.73 -11.16
CA LEU A 166 1.67 2.01 -10.79
C LEU A 166 2.54 0.76 -10.87
N THR A 167 1.92 -0.41 -10.74
CA THR A 167 2.54 -1.73 -10.84
C THR A 167 1.55 -2.73 -11.43
N LYS A 168 2.05 -3.88 -11.88
CA LYS A 168 1.23 -5.06 -12.20
C LYS A 168 1.11 -6.03 -11.04
N ILE A 169 1.86 -5.80 -9.96
CA ILE A 169 1.90 -6.69 -8.80
C ILE A 169 0.66 -6.47 -7.95
N ASN A 170 -0.07 -7.53 -7.66
CA ASN A 170 -1.12 -7.55 -6.64
C ASN A 170 -0.49 -7.90 -5.30
N THR A 171 -0.54 -7.00 -4.34
CA THR A 171 -0.02 -7.19 -2.99
C THR A 171 -1.13 -7.54 -2.02
N LEU A 172 -0.83 -8.40 -1.05
CA LEU A 172 -1.69 -8.74 0.08
C LEU A 172 -0.94 -8.42 1.38
N PRO A 173 -1.24 -7.29 2.02
CA PRO A 173 -0.59 -6.86 3.27
C PRO A 173 -1.11 -7.62 4.50
N HIS A 174 -0.44 -7.40 5.64
CA HIS A 174 -0.87 -7.86 6.98
C HIS A 174 -1.01 -9.38 7.13
N PHE A 175 -0.16 -10.16 6.46
CA PHE A 175 -0.30 -11.62 6.45
C PHE A 175 -0.32 -12.25 7.85
N GLN A 176 0.46 -11.71 8.80
CA GLN A 176 0.46 -12.21 10.18
C GLN A 176 -0.91 -12.11 10.87
N MET A 177 -1.77 -11.19 10.41
CA MET A 177 -3.14 -11.03 10.92
C MET A 177 -4.16 -11.76 10.06
N THR A 178 -3.99 -11.70 8.73
CA THR A 178 -4.98 -12.17 7.76
C THR A 178 -4.82 -13.66 7.42
N GLY A 179 -3.62 -14.23 7.65
CA GLY A 179 -3.30 -15.61 7.26
C GLY A 179 -4.21 -16.69 7.87
N ASN A 180 -4.75 -16.44 9.07
CA ASN A 180 -5.71 -17.34 9.74
C ASN A 180 -7.09 -16.69 9.91
N PHE A 181 -7.37 -15.61 9.18
CA PHE A 181 -8.61 -14.87 9.34
C PHE A 181 -9.81 -15.65 8.75
N MET A 182 -10.90 -15.60 9.49
CA MET A 182 -12.19 -16.18 9.07
C MET A 182 -13.16 -15.05 8.72
N LEU A 183 -13.72 -15.08 7.51
CA LEU A 183 -14.71 -14.12 7.04
C LEU A 183 -15.91 -14.87 6.50
N ASP A 184 -17.11 -14.53 6.95
CA ASP A 184 -18.38 -15.14 6.53
C ASP A 184 -18.39 -16.69 6.63
N GLY A 185 -17.67 -17.23 7.63
CA GLY A 185 -17.54 -18.68 7.84
C GLY A 185 -16.50 -19.38 6.95
N MET A 186 -15.75 -18.64 6.13
CA MET A 186 -14.71 -19.15 5.24
C MET A 186 -13.31 -18.70 5.70
N ARG A 187 -12.30 -19.52 5.45
CA ARG A 187 -10.89 -19.14 5.65
C ARG A 187 -10.50 -18.21 4.51
N LEU A 188 -10.02 -17.02 4.84
CA LEU A 188 -9.76 -15.96 3.88
C LEU A 188 -8.79 -16.41 2.77
N PHE A 189 -7.73 -17.14 3.13
CA PHE A 189 -6.73 -17.59 2.16
C PHE A 189 -7.15 -18.88 1.48
N GLU A 190 -7.42 -19.95 2.24
CA GLU A 190 -7.64 -21.28 1.68
C GLU A 190 -8.94 -21.41 0.89
N ASP A 191 -10.02 -20.79 1.40
CA ASP A 191 -11.34 -20.98 0.81
C ASP A 191 -11.68 -19.89 -0.22
N ILE A 192 -10.95 -18.73 -0.20
CA ILE A 192 -11.21 -17.58 -1.08
C ILE A 192 -10.01 -17.28 -1.94
N THR A 193 -8.90 -16.78 -1.35
CA THR A 193 -7.77 -16.21 -2.07
C THR A 193 -7.06 -17.23 -2.97
N TYR A 194 -6.92 -18.48 -2.51
CA TYR A 194 -6.32 -19.53 -3.34
C TYR A 194 -7.14 -19.80 -4.60
N GLY A 195 -8.47 -19.79 -4.48
CA GLY A 195 -9.37 -19.90 -5.64
C GLY A 195 -9.20 -18.75 -6.62
N ASP A 196 -9.08 -17.52 -6.11
CA ASP A 196 -8.93 -16.30 -6.91
C ASP A 196 -7.55 -16.18 -7.58
N SER A 197 -6.56 -16.97 -7.14
CA SER A 197 -5.19 -16.93 -7.65
C SER A 197 -4.96 -17.73 -8.94
N TYR A 198 -5.93 -18.50 -9.42
CA TYR A 198 -5.76 -19.25 -10.67
C TYR A 198 -5.56 -18.31 -11.86
N GLY A 199 -4.42 -18.50 -12.56
CA GLY A 199 -3.98 -17.63 -13.66
C GLY A 199 -3.56 -16.22 -13.20
N ARG A 200 -3.29 -16.05 -11.92
CA ARG A 200 -2.84 -14.80 -11.29
C ARG A 200 -1.76 -15.08 -10.25
N GLN A 201 -1.11 -14.00 -9.83
CA GLN A 201 -0.06 -14.05 -8.82
C GLN A 201 -0.28 -12.93 -7.80
N PHE A 202 -0.17 -13.27 -6.52
CA PHE A 202 -0.26 -12.33 -5.42
C PHE A 202 1.03 -12.33 -4.61
N LEU A 203 1.56 -11.15 -4.33
CA LEU A 203 2.69 -10.94 -3.41
C LEU A 203 2.13 -10.68 -2.01
N VAL A 204 2.41 -11.59 -1.08
CA VAL A 204 1.91 -11.54 0.30
C VAL A 204 3.00 -10.99 1.21
N LEU A 205 2.68 -9.93 1.95
CA LEU A 205 3.61 -9.17 2.78
C LEU A 205 3.16 -9.14 4.24
N PRO A 206 3.90 -9.72 5.18
CA PRO A 206 3.77 -9.41 6.60
C PRO A 206 4.11 -7.94 6.90
N ASP A 207 3.70 -7.42 8.06
CA ASP A 207 4.10 -6.09 8.50
C ASP A 207 5.61 -6.02 8.74
N GLY A 208 6.21 -4.91 8.31
CA GLY A 208 7.66 -4.73 8.25
C GLY A 208 8.29 -5.14 6.91
N SER A 209 7.53 -5.82 6.03
CA SER A 209 7.96 -6.14 4.67
C SER A 209 7.37 -5.17 3.66
N TYR A 210 8.05 -4.99 2.53
CA TYR A 210 7.62 -4.08 1.48
C TYR A 210 8.25 -4.41 0.12
N TYR A 211 7.61 -3.91 -0.93
CA TYR A 211 8.14 -3.93 -2.29
C TYR A 211 8.56 -2.53 -2.71
N THR A 212 9.67 -2.43 -3.43
CA THR A 212 10.11 -1.18 -4.07
C THR A 212 10.21 -1.34 -5.57
N SER A 213 9.88 -0.26 -6.30
CA SER A 213 10.22 -0.13 -7.71
C SER A 213 10.99 1.17 -7.92
N VAL A 214 12.23 1.03 -8.35
CA VAL A 214 13.14 2.14 -8.65
C VAL A 214 13.62 1.96 -10.09
N GLU A 215 13.37 2.95 -10.95
CA GLU A 215 13.76 2.88 -12.37
C GLU A 215 13.24 1.61 -13.10
N GLY A 216 12.08 1.11 -12.66
CA GLY A 216 11.49 -0.11 -13.22
C GLY A 216 12.09 -1.42 -12.67
N GLN A 217 13.10 -1.33 -11.80
CA GLN A 217 13.65 -2.49 -11.10
C GLN A 217 12.91 -2.70 -9.79
N GLY A 218 12.34 -3.88 -9.62
CA GLY A 218 11.59 -4.27 -8.44
C GLY A 218 12.44 -5.03 -7.43
N THR A 219 12.19 -4.80 -6.14
CA THR A 219 12.83 -5.52 -5.04
C THR A 219 11.83 -5.72 -3.92
N VAL A 220 11.72 -6.94 -3.44
CA VAL A 220 11.03 -7.29 -2.20
C VAL A 220 12.03 -7.22 -1.06
N TRP A 221 11.64 -6.64 0.06
CA TRP A 221 12.42 -6.49 1.28
C TRP A 221 11.71 -7.16 2.45
N GLY A 222 12.38 -8.09 3.10
CA GLY A 222 11.86 -8.86 4.23
C GLY A 222 11.04 -10.07 3.83
N GLU A 223 10.39 -10.67 4.82
CA GLU A 223 9.60 -11.88 4.61
C GLU A 223 8.49 -11.65 3.59
N ALA A 224 8.40 -12.53 2.61
CA ALA A 224 7.37 -12.45 1.59
C ALA A 224 7.00 -13.83 1.06
N TYR A 225 5.73 -13.95 0.72
CA TYR A 225 5.20 -15.16 0.10
C TYR A 225 4.59 -14.81 -1.26
N GLU A 226 4.48 -15.81 -2.10
CA GLU A 226 3.78 -15.74 -3.37
C GLU A 226 2.62 -16.72 -3.35
N ILE A 227 1.46 -16.26 -3.79
CA ILE A 227 0.32 -17.14 -4.08
C ILE A 227 0.10 -17.16 -5.58
N ALA A 228 0.13 -18.36 -6.16
CA ALA A 228 -0.18 -18.61 -7.56
C ALA A 228 -0.83 -19.99 -7.71
N ASP A 229 -1.85 -20.08 -8.57
CA ASP A 229 -2.54 -21.33 -8.91
C ASP A 229 -2.93 -22.18 -7.68
N GLY A 230 -3.50 -21.50 -6.66
CA GLY A 230 -4.01 -22.13 -5.45
C GLY A 230 -2.95 -22.56 -4.44
N LYS A 231 -1.71 -22.10 -4.57
CA LYS A 231 -0.61 -22.49 -3.68
C LYS A 231 0.16 -21.28 -3.20
N MET A 232 0.57 -21.32 -1.93
CA MET A 232 1.43 -20.32 -1.34
C MET A 232 2.84 -20.89 -1.13
N ARG A 233 3.87 -20.08 -1.40
CA ARG A 233 5.27 -20.41 -1.14
C ARG A 233 6.01 -19.21 -0.56
N LEU A 234 6.94 -19.47 0.35
CA LEU A 234 7.90 -18.47 0.83
C LEU A 234 8.88 -18.15 -0.31
N ILE A 235 9.06 -16.85 -0.61
CA ILE A 235 9.98 -16.39 -1.66
C ILE A 235 11.14 -15.55 -1.13
N CYS A 236 10.94 -14.87 0.01
CA CYS A 236 11.98 -14.08 0.67
C CYS A 236 11.88 -14.27 2.18
N ARG A 237 13.01 -14.35 2.88
CA ARG A 237 13.05 -14.48 4.34
C ARG A 237 13.17 -13.12 5.00
N ASP A 238 12.84 -13.06 6.30
CA ASP A 238 13.08 -11.87 7.10
C ASP A 238 14.56 -11.44 7.06
N ALA A 239 14.78 -10.11 7.06
CA ALA A 239 16.08 -9.46 6.91
C ALA A 239 16.82 -9.73 5.58
N GLU A 240 16.19 -10.39 4.61
CA GLU A 240 16.69 -10.59 3.25
C GLU A 240 16.02 -9.62 2.26
N TYR A 241 16.52 -9.62 1.03
CA TYR A 241 15.87 -8.96 -0.10
C TYR A 241 15.97 -9.82 -1.36
N LEU A 242 15.02 -9.65 -2.26
CA LEU A 242 14.91 -10.42 -3.49
C LEU A 242 14.58 -9.50 -4.67
N SER A 243 15.33 -9.62 -5.77
CA SER A 243 14.94 -8.97 -7.03
C SER A 243 13.64 -9.60 -7.53
N TYR A 244 12.65 -8.74 -7.78
CA TYR A 244 11.30 -9.15 -8.12
C TYR A 244 10.80 -8.31 -9.28
N GLY A 245 10.52 -8.94 -10.42
CA GLY A 245 10.15 -8.24 -11.64
C GLY A 245 8.88 -7.39 -11.48
N SER A 246 8.79 -6.33 -12.25
CA SER A 246 7.60 -5.47 -12.28
C SER A 246 6.34 -6.19 -12.79
N ASP A 247 6.51 -7.35 -13.39
CA ASP A 247 5.48 -8.29 -13.86
C ASP A 247 5.13 -9.38 -12.85
N GLY A 248 5.83 -9.39 -11.69
CA GLY A 248 5.62 -10.37 -10.62
C GLY A 248 6.52 -11.60 -10.71
N ALA A 249 7.52 -11.63 -11.60
CA ALA A 249 8.45 -12.74 -11.67
C ALA A 249 9.61 -12.59 -10.67
N VAL A 250 9.98 -13.69 -10.00
CA VAL A 250 11.26 -13.80 -9.27
C VAL A 250 12.37 -13.83 -10.32
N LEU A 251 13.31 -12.88 -10.24
CA LEU A 251 14.42 -12.73 -11.20
C LEU A 251 15.66 -13.50 -10.73
#